data_b5cb9e1833cd7c47074d1d1b648936a7
#
_entry.id   b5cb9e1833cd7c47074d1d1b648936a7
#
_cell.length_a   1.000
_cell.length_b   1.000
_cell.length_c   1.000
_cell.angle_alpha   90.00
_cell.angle_beta   90.00
_cell.angle_gamma   90.00
#
_symmetry.space_group_name_H-M   'P 1'
#
loop_
_entity.id
_entity.type
_entity.pdbx_description
1 polymer ?
#
loop_
_entity_poly.entity_id
_entity_poly.type
_entity_poly.pdbx_seq_one_letter_code
_entity_poly.pdbx_strand_id
1 'polypeptide(L)'
;MKKITLSISTILVLTSLAACVNKPEEKTKTSSSSQTTSKVTTKTSSKEEKASSNASLDIDDFVYFTDEEIESIKTYGDFKNFYRKINNRIVDFTTKVADQVPQERKEPYLAAIERNKTKLEGAIAQTDKVYSEHGSDNTVFPKEELDSLISQMKGARSTTEESVKGFMHRYVDGDEYQS
;
A
#
# COMPACT_ATOMS: atom_id res chain seq x y z
N MET A 1 -13.94 37.54 -0.13
CA MET A 1 -13.25 36.29 -0.49
C MET A 1 -12.70 35.68 0.79
N LYS A 2 -13.30 34.60 1.28
CA LYS A 2 -12.81 33.89 2.48
C LYS A 2 -11.59 33.08 2.06
N LYS A 3 -10.41 33.42 2.58
CA LYS A 3 -9.20 32.61 2.42
C LYS A 3 -9.44 31.32 3.21
N ILE A 4 -9.74 30.23 2.50
CA ILE A 4 -9.84 28.91 3.09
C ILE A 4 -8.41 28.38 3.14
N THR A 5 -7.75 28.50 4.28
CA THR A 5 -6.52 27.79 4.56
C THR A 5 -6.91 26.32 4.77
N LEU A 6 -6.81 25.53 3.69
CA LEU A 6 -6.92 24.09 3.80
C LEU A 6 -5.77 23.63 4.70
N SER A 7 -6.06 23.22 5.92
CA SER A 7 -5.08 22.57 6.76
C SER A 7 -4.81 21.18 6.18
N ILE A 8 -3.81 21.09 5.29
CA ILE A 8 -3.36 19.86 4.61
C ILE A 8 -2.89 18.79 5.63
N SER A 9 -2.77 19.17 6.91
CA SER A 9 -2.36 18.29 8.01
C SER A 9 -3.20 17.00 8.17
N THR A 10 -4.37 16.91 7.55
CA THR A 10 -5.27 15.77 7.71
C THR A 10 -5.01 14.64 6.69
N ILE A 11 -4.22 14.88 5.64
CA ILE A 11 -4.08 13.92 4.52
C ILE A 11 -2.85 13.01 4.70
N LEU A 12 -1.91 13.36 5.58
CA LEU A 12 -0.70 12.56 5.84
C LEU A 12 -0.95 11.45 6.88
N VAL A 13 -1.97 10.61 6.67
CA VAL A 13 -2.19 9.39 7.49
C VAL A 13 -1.34 8.22 6.92
N LEU A 14 -0.17 8.49 6.40
CA LEU A 14 0.67 7.47 5.76
C LEU A 14 1.62 6.72 6.70
N THR A 15 1.69 7.10 7.99
CA THR A 15 2.75 6.56 8.86
C THR A 15 2.34 5.40 9.76
N SER A 16 1.19 4.77 9.54
CA SER A 16 0.72 3.70 10.43
C SER A 16 0.99 2.26 9.96
N LEU A 17 1.86 2.05 8.99
CA LEU A 17 2.24 0.68 8.60
C LEU A 17 3.05 -0.03 9.70
N ALA A 18 3.73 0.73 10.55
CA ALA A 18 4.60 0.18 11.60
C ALA A 18 3.88 -0.14 12.94
N ALA A 19 2.64 0.27 13.16
CA ALA A 19 2.02 0.26 14.49
C ALA A 19 1.18 -0.98 14.82
N CYS A 20 1.20 -2.05 14.04
CA CYS A 20 0.45 -3.27 14.33
C CYS A 20 1.36 -4.47 14.61
N VAL A 21 2.37 -4.29 15.46
CA VAL A 21 2.99 -5.43 16.14
C VAL A 21 2.30 -5.59 17.49
N ASN A 22 1.11 -6.21 17.49
CA ASN A 22 0.59 -6.80 18.70
C ASN A 22 1.35 -8.10 18.96
N LYS A 23 2.13 -8.09 20.04
CA LYS A 23 2.74 -9.24 20.67
C LYS A 23 1.70 -10.36 20.79
N PRO A 24 1.99 -11.60 20.41
CA PRO A 24 1.05 -12.69 20.62
C PRO A 24 0.86 -12.94 22.11
N GLU A 25 -0.34 -12.71 22.63
CA GLU A 25 -0.75 -13.27 23.91
C GLU A 25 -1.01 -14.76 23.74
N GLU A 26 -0.21 -15.53 24.44
CA GLU A 26 -0.35 -16.95 24.68
C GLU A 26 -1.64 -17.22 25.46
N LYS A 27 -2.61 -17.91 24.87
CA LYS A 27 -3.66 -18.64 25.62
C LYS A 27 -4.10 -19.91 24.90
N THR A 28 -3.56 -21.01 25.43
CA THR A 28 -4.22 -22.25 25.87
C THR A 28 -5.34 -22.86 25.04
N LYS A 29 -5.02 -24.06 24.54
CA LYS A 29 -5.82 -25.26 24.21
C LYS A 29 -7.32 -25.23 24.51
N THR A 30 -8.11 -25.65 23.53
CA THR A 30 -9.01 -26.81 23.73
C THR A 30 -9.40 -27.42 22.37
N SER A 31 -9.37 -28.73 22.36
CA SER A 31 -9.60 -29.75 21.35
C SER A 31 -11.04 -29.82 20.88
N SER A 32 -11.33 -30.12 19.60
CA SER A 32 -12.18 -31.26 19.17
C SER A 32 -12.47 -31.21 17.66
N SER A 33 -11.94 -32.16 16.96
CA SER A 33 -12.52 -33.19 16.08
C SER A 33 -13.79 -32.84 15.25
N SER A 34 -13.70 -32.88 13.91
CA SER A 34 -14.38 -33.91 13.09
C SER A 34 -14.11 -33.71 11.59
N GLN A 35 -13.79 -34.81 10.95
CA GLN A 35 -13.64 -35.03 9.50
C GLN A 35 -14.94 -34.81 8.73
N THR A 36 -14.86 -34.38 7.47
CA THR A 36 -15.53 -35.10 6.37
C THR A 36 -14.92 -34.74 5.03
N THR A 37 -14.53 -35.75 4.31
CA THR A 37 -14.01 -35.83 2.96
C THR A 37 -15.11 -35.54 1.93
N SER A 38 -14.82 -34.80 0.86
CA SER A 38 -15.41 -35.10 -0.44
C SER A 38 -14.56 -34.56 -1.58
N LYS A 39 -14.14 -35.49 -2.40
CA LYS A 39 -13.35 -35.41 -3.62
C LYS A 39 -14.30 -35.21 -4.81
N VAL A 40 -14.14 -34.19 -5.61
CA VAL A 40 -14.60 -34.21 -7.00
C VAL A 40 -13.52 -33.62 -7.91
N THR A 41 -13.09 -34.46 -8.82
CA THR A 41 -12.16 -34.18 -9.91
C THR A 41 -12.98 -33.70 -11.11
N THR A 42 -12.62 -32.58 -11.75
CA THR A 42 -12.90 -32.40 -13.17
C THR A 42 -11.77 -31.62 -13.81
N LYS A 43 -11.18 -32.27 -14.79
CA LYS A 43 -10.11 -31.86 -15.68
C LYS A 43 -10.75 -31.08 -16.84
N THR A 44 -10.26 -29.88 -17.15
CA THR A 44 -10.25 -29.42 -18.54
C THR A 44 -9.08 -28.47 -18.78
N SER A 45 -8.32 -28.81 -19.76
CA SER A 45 -7.11 -28.22 -20.31
C SER A 45 -7.44 -26.92 -21.06
N SER A 46 -6.66 -25.88 -20.87
CA SER A 46 -6.31 -24.95 -21.95
C SER A 46 -4.95 -24.33 -21.65
N LYS A 47 -4.08 -24.54 -22.57
CA LYS A 47 -2.68 -24.20 -22.64
C LYS A 47 -2.58 -22.75 -23.11
N GLU A 48 -1.98 -21.88 -22.29
CA GLU A 48 -1.27 -20.71 -22.80
C GLU A 48 0.01 -20.53 -21.97
N GLU A 49 1.08 -20.88 -22.62
CA GLU A 49 2.46 -20.70 -22.20
C GLU A 49 2.76 -19.20 -22.22
N LYS A 50 2.92 -18.58 -21.04
CA LYS A 50 3.62 -17.32 -20.91
C LYS A 50 4.77 -17.58 -19.98
N ALA A 51 5.96 -17.72 -20.57
CA ALA A 51 7.22 -17.81 -19.86
C ALA A 51 7.34 -16.63 -18.90
N SER A 52 7.11 -16.88 -17.61
CA SER A 52 7.44 -15.97 -16.53
C SER A 52 8.86 -16.33 -16.10
N SER A 53 9.82 -15.51 -16.49
CA SER A 53 11.13 -15.49 -15.86
C SER A 53 10.93 -15.18 -14.39
N ASN A 54 11.13 -16.16 -13.51
CA ASN A 54 11.19 -16.00 -12.06
C ASN A 54 12.46 -15.24 -11.69
N ALA A 55 12.59 -13.98 -12.08
CA ALA A 55 13.48 -13.07 -11.40
C ALA A 55 12.82 -12.70 -10.08
N SER A 56 13.43 -13.09 -8.97
CA SER A 56 13.02 -12.62 -7.64
C SER A 56 12.95 -11.09 -7.66
N LEU A 57 11.82 -10.56 -7.27
CA LEU A 57 11.62 -9.11 -7.18
C LEU A 57 12.46 -8.59 -6.00
N ASP A 58 13.37 -7.64 -6.26
CA ASP A 58 14.15 -7.05 -5.19
C ASP A 58 13.28 -6.07 -4.40
N ILE A 59 13.19 -6.29 -3.08
CA ILE A 59 12.43 -5.43 -2.18
C ILE A 59 12.99 -4.01 -2.17
N ASP A 60 14.31 -3.88 -2.30
CA ASP A 60 15.00 -2.59 -2.30
C ASP A 60 14.76 -1.77 -3.57
N ASP A 61 14.25 -2.38 -4.63
CA ASP A 61 13.82 -1.69 -5.85
C ASP A 61 12.48 -0.96 -5.69
N PHE A 62 11.82 -1.06 -4.54
CA PHE A 62 10.55 -0.34 -4.33
C PHE A 62 10.76 1.17 -4.37
N VAL A 63 10.06 1.83 -5.28
CA VAL A 63 9.98 3.29 -5.43
C VAL A 63 8.53 3.73 -5.23
N TYR A 64 8.29 4.62 -4.26
CA TYR A 64 6.94 5.11 -3.96
C TYR A 64 6.41 6.00 -5.08
N PHE A 65 7.19 7.00 -5.50
CA PHE A 65 6.94 7.83 -6.68
C PHE A 65 8.22 8.55 -7.14
N THR A 66 8.23 9.03 -8.39
CA THR A 66 9.33 9.83 -8.94
C THR A 66 9.05 11.32 -8.85
N ASP A 67 10.09 12.14 -9.04
CA ASP A 67 9.93 13.60 -9.07
C ASP A 67 9.06 14.03 -10.26
N GLU A 68 9.21 13.40 -11.43
CA GLU A 68 8.40 13.69 -12.61
C GLU A 68 6.91 13.40 -12.36
N GLU A 69 6.59 12.34 -11.64
CA GLU A 69 5.21 11.98 -11.32
C GLU A 69 4.53 13.06 -10.46
N ILE A 70 5.21 13.52 -9.40
CA ILE A 70 4.62 14.51 -8.49
C ILE A 70 4.63 15.92 -9.08
N GLU A 71 5.63 16.29 -9.87
CA GLU A 71 5.73 17.59 -10.53
C GLU A 71 4.77 17.74 -11.72
N SER A 72 4.20 16.63 -12.21
CA SER A 72 3.17 16.64 -13.25
C SER A 72 1.80 17.11 -12.75
N ILE A 73 1.58 17.18 -11.44
CA ILE A 73 0.31 17.57 -10.81
C ILE A 73 0.04 19.05 -11.04
N LYS A 74 -1.17 19.37 -11.54
CA LYS A 74 -1.63 20.75 -11.76
C LYS A 74 -3.04 20.98 -11.22
N THR A 75 -3.88 19.94 -11.26
CA THR A 75 -5.30 20.00 -10.89
C THR A 75 -5.64 19.06 -9.74
N TYR A 76 -6.81 19.24 -9.15
CA TYR A 76 -7.33 18.33 -8.13
C TYR A 76 -7.49 16.90 -8.69
N GLY A 77 -7.90 16.77 -9.95
CA GLY A 77 -8.00 15.48 -10.63
C GLY A 77 -6.64 14.80 -10.80
N ASP A 78 -5.59 15.57 -11.18
CA ASP A 78 -4.23 15.03 -11.27
C ASP A 78 -3.77 14.49 -9.91
N PHE A 79 -4.00 15.24 -8.84
CA PHE A 79 -3.61 14.80 -7.50
C PHE A 79 -4.38 13.55 -7.04
N LYS A 80 -5.69 13.50 -7.23
CA LYS A 80 -6.48 12.30 -6.90
C LYS A 80 -5.98 11.07 -7.65
N ASN A 81 -5.68 11.21 -8.95
CA ASN A 81 -5.15 10.12 -9.76
C ASN A 81 -3.74 9.72 -9.34
N PHE A 82 -2.87 10.69 -9.06
CA PHE A 82 -1.53 10.44 -8.52
C PHE A 82 -1.61 9.71 -7.18
N TYR A 83 -2.42 10.18 -6.24
CA TYR A 83 -2.58 9.58 -4.92
C TYR A 83 -3.09 8.15 -5.00
N ARG A 84 -4.06 7.88 -5.86
CA ARG A 84 -4.55 6.52 -6.13
C ARG A 84 -3.45 5.64 -6.73
N LYS A 85 -2.69 6.15 -7.68
CA LYS A 85 -1.59 5.43 -8.33
C LYS A 85 -0.51 5.00 -7.35
N ILE A 86 -0.05 5.89 -6.48
CA ILE A 86 1.02 5.57 -5.52
C ILE A 86 0.55 4.59 -4.44
N ASN A 87 -0.69 4.68 -3.98
CA ASN A 87 -1.25 3.72 -3.03
C ASN A 87 -1.45 2.33 -3.66
N ASN A 88 -1.93 2.25 -4.89
CA ASN A 88 -2.03 0.99 -5.62
C ASN A 88 -0.64 0.37 -5.85
N ARG A 89 0.39 1.18 -6.11
CA ARG A 89 1.79 0.70 -6.25
C ARG A 89 2.26 -0.03 -5.00
N ILE A 90 1.94 0.46 -3.79
CA ILE A 90 2.25 -0.24 -2.54
C ILE A 90 1.57 -1.62 -2.52
N VAL A 91 0.26 -1.67 -2.80
CA VAL A 91 -0.50 -2.93 -2.79
C VAL A 91 0.04 -3.91 -3.82
N ASP A 92 0.27 -3.46 -5.04
CA ASP A 92 0.76 -4.29 -6.13
C ASP A 92 2.16 -4.85 -5.83
N PHE A 93 3.05 -4.01 -5.30
CA PHE A 93 4.42 -4.43 -5.00
C PHE A 93 4.44 -5.42 -3.83
N THR A 94 3.76 -5.10 -2.73
CA THR A 94 3.68 -6.01 -1.57
C THR A 94 3.01 -7.33 -1.94
N THR A 95 2.00 -7.33 -2.81
CA THR A 95 1.36 -8.56 -3.30
C THR A 95 2.33 -9.42 -4.11
N LYS A 96 3.16 -8.81 -4.96
CA LYS A 96 4.17 -9.56 -5.74
C LYS A 96 5.25 -10.19 -4.87
N VAL A 97 5.63 -9.53 -3.78
CA VAL A 97 6.61 -10.07 -2.80
C VAL A 97 6.05 -11.29 -2.05
N ALA A 98 4.72 -11.49 -2.01
CA ALA A 98 4.11 -12.61 -1.29
C ALA A 98 4.65 -13.99 -1.69
N ASP A 99 5.15 -14.15 -2.94
CA ASP A 99 5.73 -15.42 -3.40
C ASP A 99 7.10 -15.71 -2.80
N GLN A 100 7.78 -14.69 -2.26
CA GLN A 100 9.08 -14.82 -1.60
C GLN A 100 8.95 -15.08 -0.09
N VAL A 101 7.76 -14.86 0.48
CA VAL A 101 7.51 -15.05 1.92
C VAL A 101 7.49 -16.55 2.24
N PRO A 102 8.29 -17.02 3.21
CA PRO A 102 8.26 -18.39 3.69
C PRO A 102 6.85 -18.83 4.11
N GLN A 103 6.54 -20.11 3.90
CA GLN A 103 5.20 -20.65 4.08
C GLN A 103 4.63 -20.43 5.49
N GLU A 104 5.47 -20.51 6.50
CA GLU A 104 5.11 -20.30 7.90
C GLU A 104 4.71 -18.85 8.23
N ARG A 105 5.14 -17.88 7.41
CA ARG A 105 4.84 -16.44 7.55
C ARG A 105 3.86 -15.94 6.50
N LYS A 106 3.48 -16.76 5.53
CA LYS A 106 2.69 -16.34 4.37
C LYS A 106 1.27 -15.91 4.74
N GLU A 107 0.59 -16.66 5.60
CA GLU A 107 -0.77 -16.32 6.05
C GLU A 107 -0.83 -14.98 6.81
N PRO A 108 0.01 -14.73 7.85
CA PRO A 108 0.02 -13.44 8.53
C PRO A 108 0.45 -12.29 7.61
N TYR A 109 1.34 -12.52 6.62
CA TYR A 109 1.71 -11.52 5.62
C TYR A 109 0.51 -11.12 4.76
N LEU A 110 -0.19 -12.08 4.16
CA LEU A 110 -1.37 -11.82 3.33
C LEU A 110 -2.48 -11.11 4.12
N ALA A 111 -2.71 -11.52 5.36
CA ALA A 111 -3.65 -10.84 6.24
C ALA A 111 -3.24 -9.38 6.54
N ALA A 112 -1.94 -9.11 6.65
CA ALA A 112 -1.43 -7.74 6.84
C ALA A 112 -1.58 -6.90 5.56
N ILE A 113 -1.33 -7.45 4.37
CA ILE A 113 -1.58 -6.78 3.09
C ILE A 113 -3.05 -6.39 2.98
N GLU A 114 -3.98 -7.30 3.25
CA GLU A 114 -5.42 -7.02 3.12
C GLU A 114 -5.88 -5.91 4.08
N ARG A 115 -5.38 -5.91 5.33
CA ARG A 115 -5.63 -4.81 6.27
C ARG A 115 -5.08 -3.48 5.78
N ASN A 116 -3.88 -3.48 5.20
CA ASN A 116 -3.25 -2.27 4.66
C ASN A 116 -4.01 -1.78 3.43
N LYS A 117 -4.39 -2.66 2.52
CA LYS A 117 -5.23 -2.34 1.35
C LYS A 117 -6.52 -1.63 1.77
N THR A 118 -7.25 -2.17 2.74
CA THR A 118 -8.47 -1.54 3.26
C THR A 118 -8.21 -0.12 3.79
N LYS A 119 -7.09 0.09 4.51
CA LYS A 119 -6.71 1.43 4.98
C LYS A 119 -6.37 2.39 3.84
N LEU A 120 -5.62 1.92 2.83
CA LEU A 120 -5.26 2.72 1.66
C LEU A 120 -6.49 3.08 0.81
N GLU A 121 -7.42 2.15 0.63
CA GLU A 121 -8.71 2.42 -0.03
C GLU A 121 -9.52 3.48 0.72
N GLY A 122 -9.56 3.42 2.06
CA GLY A 122 -10.18 4.44 2.90
C GLY A 122 -9.50 5.80 2.75
N ALA A 123 -8.17 5.86 2.68
CA ALA A 123 -7.41 7.09 2.48
C ALA A 123 -7.65 7.68 1.08
N ILE A 124 -7.73 6.84 0.05
CA ILE A 124 -8.08 7.27 -1.32
C ILE A 124 -9.49 7.87 -1.34
N ALA A 125 -10.47 7.18 -0.76
CA ALA A 125 -11.85 7.67 -0.71
C ALA A 125 -11.97 9.01 0.06
N GLN A 126 -11.23 9.16 1.16
CA GLN A 126 -11.18 10.41 1.92
C GLN A 126 -10.55 11.55 1.08
N THR A 127 -9.47 11.27 0.37
CA THR A 127 -8.83 12.24 -0.52
C THR A 127 -9.79 12.66 -1.65
N ASP A 128 -10.43 11.70 -2.30
CA ASP A 128 -11.41 11.95 -3.36
C ASP A 128 -12.56 12.85 -2.84
N LYS A 129 -13.07 12.57 -1.64
CA LYS A 129 -14.13 13.36 -1.00
C LYS A 129 -13.68 14.79 -0.75
N VAL A 130 -12.55 14.98 -0.06
CA VAL A 130 -12.02 16.30 0.31
C VAL A 130 -11.86 17.18 -0.93
N TYR A 131 -11.20 16.69 -1.98
CA TYR A 131 -10.97 17.49 -3.17
C TYR A 131 -12.24 17.72 -3.98
N SER A 132 -13.19 16.78 -3.98
CA SER A 132 -14.49 16.96 -4.65
C SER A 132 -15.39 17.98 -3.96
N GLU A 133 -15.25 18.19 -2.65
CA GLU A 133 -15.96 19.23 -1.89
C GLU A 133 -15.38 20.64 -2.15
N HIS A 134 -14.11 20.73 -2.57
CA HIS A 134 -13.41 22.00 -2.81
C HIS A 134 -13.42 22.45 -4.28
N GLY A 135 -13.75 21.56 -5.19
CA GLY A 135 -13.83 21.87 -6.62
C GLY A 135 -14.02 20.65 -7.51
N SER A 136 -14.02 20.89 -8.82
CA SER A 136 -14.03 19.83 -9.82
C SER A 136 -12.62 19.29 -10.07
N ASP A 137 -12.52 18.17 -10.79
CA ASP A 137 -11.23 17.59 -11.17
C ASP A 137 -10.37 18.54 -12.01
N ASN A 138 -10.99 19.45 -12.75
CA ASN A 138 -10.30 20.46 -13.54
C ASN A 138 -9.88 21.71 -12.76
N THR A 139 -10.19 21.77 -11.46
CA THR A 139 -9.79 22.89 -10.60
C THR A 139 -8.26 22.89 -10.48
N VAL A 140 -7.65 24.00 -10.94
CA VAL A 140 -6.20 24.18 -10.84
C VAL A 140 -5.83 24.55 -9.41
N PHE A 141 -4.80 23.91 -8.88
CA PHE A 141 -4.27 24.26 -7.56
C PHE A 141 -3.77 25.72 -7.51
N PRO A 142 -4.07 26.46 -6.45
CA PRO A 142 -3.31 27.66 -6.13
C PRO A 142 -1.82 27.31 -6.01
N LYS A 143 -0.94 28.13 -6.59
CA LYS A 143 0.51 27.82 -6.65
C LYS A 143 1.10 27.50 -5.27
N GLU A 144 0.78 28.30 -4.26
CA GLU A 144 1.30 28.13 -2.90
C GLU A 144 0.82 26.81 -2.26
N GLU A 145 -0.41 26.38 -2.52
CA GLU A 145 -0.94 25.10 -2.05
C GLU A 145 -0.24 23.92 -2.74
N LEU A 146 -0.04 24.02 -4.05
CA LEU A 146 0.63 22.97 -4.82
C LEU A 146 2.09 22.82 -4.38
N ASP A 147 2.83 23.92 -4.26
CA ASP A 147 4.22 23.91 -3.81
C ASP A 147 4.35 23.30 -2.40
N SER A 148 3.42 23.63 -1.50
CA SER A 148 3.36 23.05 -0.15
C SER A 148 3.06 21.56 -0.17
N LEU A 149 2.09 21.13 -0.98
CA LEU A 149 1.70 19.72 -1.15
C LEU A 149 2.88 18.91 -1.69
N ILE A 150 3.52 19.38 -2.77
CA ILE A 150 4.68 18.71 -3.37
C ILE A 150 5.82 18.59 -2.37
N SER A 151 6.12 19.65 -1.63
CA SER A 151 7.19 19.66 -0.62
C SER A 151 6.91 18.63 0.49
N GLN A 152 5.68 18.58 1.00
CA GLN A 152 5.30 17.61 2.04
C GLN A 152 5.39 16.17 1.55
N MET A 153 4.90 15.90 0.33
CA MET A 153 4.95 14.56 -0.27
C MET A 153 6.40 14.13 -0.50
N LYS A 154 7.26 15.00 -1.05
CA LYS A 154 8.69 14.70 -1.23
C LYS A 154 9.38 14.45 0.11
N GLY A 155 9.07 15.22 1.14
CA GLY A 155 9.60 15.01 2.49
C GLY A 155 9.19 13.67 3.12
N ALA A 156 8.00 13.17 2.80
CA ALA A 156 7.50 11.90 3.32
C ALA A 156 7.94 10.67 2.49
N ARG A 157 8.47 10.85 1.28
CA ARG A 157 8.77 9.77 0.33
C ARG A 157 9.72 8.72 0.92
N SER A 158 10.89 9.14 1.38
CA SER A 158 11.92 8.24 1.91
C SER A 158 11.39 7.41 3.10
N THR A 159 10.75 8.07 4.07
CA THR A 159 10.17 7.39 5.23
C THR A 159 9.09 6.38 4.83
N THR A 160 8.29 6.69 3.79
CA THR A 160 7.29 5.75 3.28
C THR A 160 7.94 4.56 2.59
N GLU A 161 8.95 4.79 1.74
CA GLU A 161 9.71 3.73 1.09
C GLU A 161 10.37 2.81 2.10
N GLU A 162 11.07 3.34 3.08
CA GLU A 162 11.69 2.59 4.16
C GLU A 162 10.67 1.77 4.96
N SER A 163 9.51 2.36 5.27
CA SER A 163 8.45 1.66 6.00
C SER A 163 7.87 0.49 5.20
N VAL A 164 7.68 0.66 3.89
CA VAL A 164 7.17 -0.41 3.00
C VAL A 164 8.21 -1.51 2.82
N LYS A 165 9.48 -1.16 2.59
CA LYS A 165 10.58 -2.11 2.48
C LYS A 165 10.77 -2.88 3.78
N GLY A 166 10.84 -2.20 4.92
CA GLY A 166 10.97 -2.82 6.23
C GLY A 166 9.79 -3.74 6.58
N PHE A 167 8.56 -3.38 6.15
CA PHE A 167 7.41 -4.29 6.27
C PHE A 167 7.65 -5.59 5.50
N MET A 168 8.10 -5.52 4.25
CA MET A 168 8.32 -6.71 3.41
C MET A 168 9.48 -7.56 3.93
N HIS A 169 10.62 -6.95 4.23
CA HIS A 169 11.80 -7.63 4.78
C HIS A 169 11.49 -8.40 6.06
N ARG A 170 10.69 -7.84 6.96
CA ARG A 170 10.28 -8.54 8.19
C ARG A 170 9.62 -9.88 7.92
N TYR A 171 8.84 -9.99 6.85
CA TYR A 171 8.16 -11.23 6.50
C TYR A 171 9.00 -12.14 5.61
N VAL A 172 9.86 -11.60 4.75
CA VAL A 172 10.73 -12.38 3.87
C VAL A 172 11.95 -12.90 4.65
N ASP A 173 12.69 -12.00 5.30
CA ASP A 173 13.96 -12.31 5.96
C ASP A 173 13.79 -12.70 7.44
N GLY A 174 12.68 -12.28 8.05
CA GLY A 174 12.38 -12.54 9.45
C GLY A 174 13.00 -11.53 10.41
N ASP A 175 13.20 -11.94 11.67
CA ASP A 175 13.69 -11.08 12.75
C ASP A 175 15.17 -10.68 12.59
N GLU A 176 15.86 -11.22 11.57
CA GLU A 176 17.24 -10.87 11.26
C GLU A 176 17.37 -9.50 10.57
N TYR A 177 16.24 -8.94 10.08
CA TYR A 177 16.23 -7.60 9.50
C TYR A 177 16.33 -6.54 10.60
N GLN A 178 17.54 -6.03 10.82
CA GLN A 178 17.82 -4.85 11.64
C GLN A 178 18.06 -3.67 10.70
N SER A 179 17.14 -2.71 10.69
CA SER A 179 17.23 -1.44 9.95
C SER A 179 18.27 -0.50 10.56
#